data_0beb64898b95d05b8d94822efe925e1f
#
_entry.id   0beb64898b95d05b8d94822efe925e1f
#
_cell.length_a   1.000
_cell.length_b   1.000
_cell.length_c   1.000
_cell.angle_alpha   90.00
_cell.angle_beta   90.00
_cell.angle_gamma   90.00
#
_symmetry.space_group_name_H-M   'P 1'
#
loop_
_entity.id
_entity.type
_entity.pdbx_description
1 polymer ?
#
loop_
_entity_poly.entity_id
_entity_poly.type
_entity_poly.pdbx_seq_one_letter_code
_entity_poly.pdbx_strand_id
1 'polypeptide(L)'
;MKKFIYIVFFIMGSVGLYQNINRLDLLEEDILRVWVSSDEFKVLSKLNEQFEEKYGVKIEMKIMTSEQVVSNLPLYVGTPDYPDVITLSHTLISQLVQMNALSPISDIFEELNILPAVKSGFKFKGEYYGVPYNADTDILFYDKSKFPEGLSSFNALDDYSDVSLVIDYQDIYHITPFVTGFGGYTVGIDNFGDTNFYDIGLNKEESILGLSMMLQLLEPSAFYNNEGDIYKSFLNSKANLMIAPAKLVNSLSESYDNLGYQAIPNFKEDVLPYTYMKIDTYQLTKYSQNKDLAKEYFRFLLSVDVATARYEYNRSIAPVDYEVPISQDEYYTVVKKQLHRSLPLPNQSEFNYLYLPYKEAAKEFVSMPDQIQSILDTAVRQIDDQIESILK
;
A
#
# COMPACT_ATOMS: atom_id res chain seq x y z
N MET A 1 -26.99 54.96 -49.17
CA MET A 1 -27.07 54.87 -47.69
C MET A 1 -27.73 53.58 -47.17
N LYS A 2 -28.88 53.14 -47.63
CA LYS A 2 -29.54 51.92 -47.08
C LYS A 2 -28.72 50.62 -47.23
N LYS A 3 -28.01 50.43 -48.36
CA LYS A 3 -27.14 49.20 -48.52
C LYS A 3 -25.91 49.18 -47.62
N PHE A 4 -25.39 50.32 -47.22
CA PHE A 4 -24.24 50.42 -46.34
C PHE A 4 -24.61 50.08 -44.86
N ILE A 5 -25.82 50.42 -44.48
CA ILE A 5 -26.35 50.09 -43.12
C ILE A 5 -26.54 48.59 -42.95
N TYR A 6 -27.05 47.87 -43.96
CA TYR A 6 -27.20 46.40 -43.91
C TYR A 6 -25.87 45.64 -43.83
N ILE A 7 -24.81 46.12 -44.48
CA ILE A 7 -23.48 45.51 -44.39
C ILE A 7 -22.87 45.70 -43.00
N VAL A 8 -23.05 46.89 -42.40
CA VAL A 8 -22.56 47.16 -41.03
C VAL A 8 -23.29 46.31 -39.99
N PHE A 9 -24.62 46.14 -40.11
CA PHE A 9 -25.40 45.26 -39.24
C PHE A 9 -25.03 43.77 -39.42
N PHE A 10 -24.71 43.33 -40.64
CA PHE A 10 -24.29 41.97 -40.90
C PHE A 10 -22.88 41.68 -40.33
N ILE A 11 -21.95 42.62 -40.44
CA ILE A 11 -20.62 42.51 -39.86
C ILE A 11 -20.69 42.57 -38.33
N MET A 12 -21.50 43.46 -37.73
CA MET A 12 -21.68 43.50 -36.27
C MET A 12 -22.38 42.24 -35.74
N GLY A 13 -23.33 41.70 -36.47
CA GLY A 13 -23.98 40.42 -36.13
C GLY A 13 -23.02 39.22 -36.20
N SER A 14 -22.17 39.16 -37.22
CA SER A 14 -21.17 38.09 -37.36
C SER A 14 -20.04 38.19 -36.36
N VAL A 15 -19.60 39.39 -35.99
CA VAL A 15 -18.61 39.60 -34.91
C VAL A 15 -19.21 39.23 -33.54
N GLY A 16 -20.46 39.61 -33.28
CA GLY A 16 -21.18 39.22 -32.04
C GLY A 16 -21.41 37.72 -31.93
N LEU A 17 -21.75 37.06 -33.07
CA LEU A 17 -21.83 35.59 -33.12
C LEU A 17 -20.48 34.91 -32.93
N TYR A 18 -19.41 35.41 -33.55
CA TYR A 18 -18.07 34.90 -33.42
C TYR A 18 -17.51 35.07 -31.97
N GLN A 19 -17.83 36.21 -31.33
CA GLN A 19 -17.47 36.42 -29.91
C GLN A 19 -18.29 35.55 -28.96
N ASN A 20 -19.56 35.24 -29.28
CA ASN A 20 -20.37 34.31 -28.47
C ASN A 20 -19.99 32.85 -28.69
N ILE A 21 -19.58 32.47 -29.92
CA ILE A 21 -19.08 31.13 -30.21
C ILE A 21 -17.74 30.93 -29.44
N ASN A 22 -16.83 31.88 -29.49
CA ASN A 22 -15.57 31.81 -28.68
C ASN A 22 -15.84 31.90 -27.17
N ARG A 23 -16.96 32.48 -26.72
CA ARG A 23 -17.35 32.45 -25.28
C ARG A 23 -18.05 31.17 -24.89
N LEU A 24 -18.70 30.48 -25.85
CA LEU A 24 -19.27 29.15 -25.59
C LEU A 24 -18.20 28.05 -25.59
N ASP A 25 -17.15 28.19 -26.41
CA ASP A 25 -15.98 27.30 -26.35
C ASP A 25 -15.10 27.52 -25.07
N LEU A 26 -15.32 28.62 -24.34
CA LEU A 26 -14.62 28.94 -23.06
C LEU A 26 -15.41 28.48 -21.84
N LEU A 27 -16.47 27.69 -21.98
CA LEU A 27 -17.33 27.22 -20.88
C LEU A 27 -17.51 25.69 -20.82
N GLU A 28 -16.79 24.89 -21.57
CA GLU A 28 -16.56 23.51 -21.17
C GLU A 28 -15.53 23.55 -20.05
N GLU A 29 -15.98 23.50 -18.81
CA GLU A 29 -15.10 23.25 -17.65
C GLU A 29 -14.34 21.97 -17.96
N ASP A 30 -13.00 22.03 -17.91
CA ASP A 30 -12.19 20.85 -18.02
C ASP A 30 -12.56 19.89 -16.88
N ILE A 31 -13.02 18.71 -17.23
CA ILE A 31 -13.47 17.70 -16.25
C ILE A 31 -12.36 16.69 -16.04
N LEU A 32 -11.86 16.60 -14.79
CA LEU A 32 -10.96 15.53 -14.36
C LEU A 32 -11.79 14.38 -13.77
N ARG A 33 -11.79 13.22 -14.41
CA ARG A 33 -12.53 12.05 -13.94
C ARG A 33 -11.69 11.15 -13.09
N VAL A 34 -12.14 10.88 -11.86
CA VAL A 34 -11.37 10.14 -10.86
C VAL A 34 -12.18 8.97 -10.32
N TRP A 35 -11.68 7.74 -10.48
CA TRP A 35 -12.27 6.58 -9.82
C TRP A 35 -11.56 6.36 -8.50
N VAL A 36 -12.30 6.38 -7.40
CA VAL A 36 -11.76 6.35 -6.04
C VAL A 36 -12.41 5.26 -5.19
N SER A 37 -11.72 4.84 -4.13
CA SER A 37 -12.32 4.02 -3.08
C SER A 37 -13.40 4.80 -2.33
N SER A 38 -14.26 4.09 -1.59
CA SER A 38 -15.32 4.74 -0.78
C SER A 38 -14.77 5.69 0.27
N ASP A 39 -13.61 5.37 0.85
CA ASP A 39 -13.00 6.19 1.89
C ASP A 39 -12.34 7.43 1.30
N GLU A 40 -11.62 7.28 0.19
CA GLU A 40 -11.07 8.43 -0.54
C GLU A 40 -12.17 9.37 -1.06
N PHE A 41 -13.30 8.84 -1.53
CA PHE A 41 -14.44 9.66 -1.92
C PHE A 41 -14.87 10.60 -0.78
N LYS A 42 -14.97 10.08 0.44
CA LYS A 42 -15.41 10.88 1.60
C LYS A 42 -14.37 11.94 2.00
N VAL A 43 -13.08 11.60 1.96
CA VAL A 43 -11.99 12.54 2.22
C VAL A 43 -11.97 13.65 1.18
N LEU A 44 -12.00 13.30 -0.10
CA LEU A 44 -11.80 14.23 -1.20
C LEU A 44 -13.02 15.09 -1.52
N SER A 45 -14.24 14.66 -1.15
CA SER A 45 -15.47 15.39 -1.45
C SER A 45 -15.49 16.85 -0.99
N LYS A 46 -14.72 17.19 0.05
CA LYS A 46 -14.58 18.56 0.56
C LYS A 46 -13.30 19.25 0.10
N LEU A 47 -12.26 18.47 -0.13
CA LEU A 47 -10.93 19.00 -0.44
C LEU A 47 -10.79 19.36 -1.92
N ASN A 48 -11.50 18.67 -2.79
CA ASN A 48 -11.46 18.90 -4.23
C ASN A 48 -11.88 20.32 -4.64
N GLU A 49 -12.79 20.95 -3.87
CA GLU A 49 -13.19 22.36 -4.10
C GLU A 49 -11.97 23.30 -4.17
N GLN A 50 -10.94 23.08 -3.36
CA GLN A 50 -9.71 23.89 -3.38
C GLN A 50 -8.93 23.71 -4.70
N PHE A 51 -8.90 22.49 -5.23
CA PHE A 51 -8.27 22.22 -6.52
C PHE A 51 -9.07 22.78 -7.68
N GLU A 52 -10.40 22.60 -7.65
CA GLU A 52 -11.35 23.11 -8.65
C GLU A 52 -11.25 24.64 -8.76
N GLU A 53 -11.28 25.34 -7.64
CA GLU A 53 -11.15 26.80 -7.60
C GLU A 53 -9.79 27.28 -8.13
N LYS A 54 -8.70 26.58 -7.77
CA LYS A 54 -7.34 26.98 -8.17
C LYS A 54 -7.10 26.81 -9.67
N TYR A 55 -7.62 25.73 -10.26
CA TYR A 55 -7.33 25.38 -11.66
C TYR A 55 -8.49 25.68 -12.62
N GLY A 56 -9.65 26.07 -12.11
CA GLY A 56 -10.83 26.38 -12.94
C GLY A 56 -11.42 25.14 -13.62
N VAL A 57 -11.37 24.00 -12.93
CA VAL A 57 -11.76 22.67 -13.45
C VAL A 57 -12.82 22.05 -12.56
N LYS A 58 -13.47 20.99 -13.03
CA LYS A 58 -14.39 20.19 -12.22
C LYS A 58 -13.82 18.78 -12.01
N ILE A 59 -13.92 18.24 -10.79
CA ILE A 59 -13.53 16.86 -10.47
C ILE A 59 -14.80 16.00 -10.35
N GLU A 60 -14.95 15.03 -11.26
CA GLU A 60 -16.01 14.03 -11.20
C GLU A 60 -15.49 12.74 -10.61
N MET A 61 -15.92 12.41 -9.38
CA MET A 61 -15.52 11.19 -8.69
C MET A 61 -16.55 10.07 -8.87
N LYS A 62 -16.05 8.85 -9.11
CA LYS A 62 -16.84 7.62 -9.13
C LYS A 62 -16.26 6.60 -8.15
N ILE A 63 -17.11 6.03 -7.28
CA ILE A 63 -16.66 5.01 -6.32
C ILE A 63 -16.47 3.67 -7.04
N MET A 64 -15.28 3.09 -6.90
CA MET A 64 -14.87 1.79 -7.44
C MET A 64 -13.95 1.06 -6.46
N THR A 65 -14.10 -0.25 -6.31
CA THR A 65 -13.07 -1.09 -5.66
C THR A 65 -11.93 -1.38 -6.63
N SER A 66 -10.77 -1.84 -6.13
CA SER A 66 -9.64 -2.20 -6.99
C SER A 66 -10.01 -3.28 -8.03
N GLU A 67 -10.82 -4.26 -7.65
CA GLU A 67 -11.31 -5.31 -8.55
C GLU A 67 -12.25 -4.75 -9.62
N GLN A 68 -13.11 -3.80 -9.24
CA GLN A 68 -13.98 -3.09 -10.18
C GLN A 68 -13.18 -2.23 -11.15
N VAL A 69 -12.11 -1.56 -10.68
CA VAL A 69 -11.21 -0.81 -11.56
C VAL A 69 -10.59 -1.73 -12.59
N VAL A 70 -9.98 -2.85 -12.18
CA VAL A 70 -9.34 -3.80 -13.10
C VAL A 70 -10.32 -4.34 -14.14
N SER A 71 -11.54 -4.69 -13.74
CA SER A 71 -12.55 -5.28 -14.63
C SER A 71 -13.23 -4.27 -15.53
N ASN A 72 -13.46 -3.03 -15.07
CA ASN A 72 -14.23 -2.05 -15.82
C ASN A 72 -13.36 -1.13 -16.70
N LEU A 73 -12.11 -0.83 -16.29
CA LEU A 73 -11.27 0.13 -17.01
C LEU A 73 -11.17 -0.16 -18.53
N PRO A 74 -10.99 -1.41 -19.00
CA PRO A 74 -10.97 -1.73 -20.43
C PRO A 74 -12.28 -1.41 -21.15
N LEU A 75 -13.43 -1.49 -20.46
CA LEU A 75 -14.76 -1.27 -21.04
C LEU A 75 -15.05 0.21 -21.33
N TYR A 76 -14.32 1.11 -20.68
CA TYR A 76 -14.50 2.57 -20.84
C TYR A 76 -13.54 3.18 -21.85
N VAL A 77 -12.59 2.41 -22.40
CA VAL A 77 -11.65 2.92 -23.40
C VAL A 77 -12.39 3.51 -24.60
N GLY A 78 -12.07 4.75 -24.95
CA GLY A 78 -12.69 5.47 -26.05
C GLY A 78 -14.07 6.07 -25.75
N THR A 79 -14.54 5.98 -24.51
CA THR A 79 -15.78 6.68 -24.08
C THR A 79 -15.44 8.02 -23.39
N PRO A 80 -16.38 8.98 -23.37
CA PRO A 80 -16.22 10.24 -22.66
C PRO A 80 -16.05 10.06 -21.13
N ASP A 81 -16.52 8.93 -20.58
CA ASP A 81 -16.48 8.62 -19.13
C ASP A 81 -15.23 7.86 -18.72
N TYR A 82 -14.22 7.75 -19.62
CA TYR A 82 -12.94 7.14 -19.27
C TYR A 82 -12.23 7.94 -18.17
N PRO A 83 -11.77 7.30 -17.08
CA PRO A 83 -11.15 8.03 -15.98
C PRO A 83 -9.75 8.53 -16.34
N ASP A 84 -9.38 9.70 -15.83
CA ASP A 84 -8.03 10.24 -15.91
C ASP A 84 -7.14 9.65 -14.80
N VAL A 85 -7.71 9.52 -13.59
CA VAL A 85 -7.05 9.01 -12.40
C VAL A 85 -7.87 7.88 -11.78
N ILE A 86 -7.19 6.85 -11.30
CA ILE A 86 -7.81 5.71 -10.61
C ILE A 86 -7.08 5.40 -9.30
N THR A 87 -7.79 4.89 -8.29
CA THR A 87 -7.18 4.34 -7.07
C THR A 87 -7.11 2.82 -7.13
N LEU A 88 -5.98 2.27 -6.69
CA LEU A 88 -5.77 0.83 -6.53
C LEU A 88 -4.56 0.52 -5.61
N SER A 89 -4.43 -0.75 -5.23
CA SER A 89 -3.21 -1.21 -4.56
C SER A 89 -2.01 -1.19 -5.52
N HIS A 90 -0.84 -0.76 -5.00
CA HIS A 90 0.41 -0.79 -5.78
C HIS A 90 0.75 -2.17 -6.35
N THR A 91 0.30 -3.26 -5.72
CA THR A 91 0.53 -4.63 -6.18
C THR A 91 -0.12 -4.95 -7.54
N LEU A 92 -1.04 -4.10 -8.01
CA LEU A 92 -1.70 -4.22 -9.31
C LEU A 92 -1.03 -3.41 -10.42
N ILE A 93 0.01 -2.63 -10.11
CA ILE A 93 0.69 -1.76 -11.09
C ILE A 93 1.23 -2.57 -12.26
N SER A 94 1.99 -3.64 -12.01
CA SER A 94 2.57 -4.45 -13.07
C SER A 94 1.52 -5.05 -14.01
N GLN A 95 0.44 -5.57 -13.45
CA GLN A 95 -0.68 -6.10 -14.22
C GLN A 95 -1.29 -5.06 -15.14
N LEU A 96 -1.62 -3.87 -14.62
CA LEU A 96 -2.24 -2.81 -15.42
C LEU A 96 -1.27 -2.19 -16.44
N VAL A 97 0.03 -2.13 -16.14
CA VAL A 97 1.03 -1.72 -17.13
C VAL A 97 1.14 -2.74 -18.26
N GLN A 98 1.13 -4.04 -17.96
CA GLN A 98 1.12 -5.10 -18.99
C GLN A 98 -0.14 -5.05 -19.85
N MET A 99 -1.29 -4.68 -19.27
CA MET A 99 -2.55 -4.43 -20.01
C MET A 99 -2.53 -3.11 -20.81
N ASN A 100 -1.42 -2.36 -20.80
CA ASN A 100 -1.32 -1.02 -21.40
C ASN A 100 -2.40 -0.03 -20.89
N ALA A 101 -2.73 -0.11 -19.61
CA ALA A 101 -3.80 0.67 -18.99
C ALA A 101 -3.31 1.91 -18.23
N LEU A 102 -2.01 1.98 -17.89
CA LEU A 102 -1.40 3.09 -17.13
C LEU A 102 -0.43 3.91 -17.98
N SER A 103 -0.27 5.18 -17.61
CA SER A 103 0.80 6.07 -18.07
C SER A 103 1.85 6.26 -16.98
N PRO A 104 3.15 6.26 -17.32
CA PRO A 104 4.18 6.59 -16.36
C PRO A 104 4.12 8.08 -15.97
N ILE A 105 4.67 8.38 -14.78
CA ILE A 105 4.82 9.73 -14.24
C ILE A 105 6.28 10.00 -13.83
N SER A 106 7.23 9.27 -14.43
CA SER A 106 8.67 9.37 -14.12
C SER A 106 9.21 10.78 -14.26
N ASP A 107 8.62 11.59 -15.14
CA ASP A 107 8.98 13.01 -15.36
C ASP A 107 8.72 13.91 -14.16
N ILE A 108 7.79 13.54 -13.27
CA ILE A 108 7.49 14.31 -12.05
C ILE A 108 7.80 13.55 -10.77
N PHE A 109 8.03 12.22 -10.83
CA PHE A 109 8.06 11.36 -9.65
C PHE A 109 9.13 11.77 -8.64
N GLU A 110 10.33 12.13 -9.10
CA GLU A 110 11.45 12.52 -8.23
C GLU A 110 11.26 13.90 -7.58
N GLU A 111 10.35 14.73 -8.10
CA GLU A 111 9.98 16.02 -7.52
C GLU A 111 8.97 15.87 -6.37
N LEU A 112 8.32 14.71 -6.28
CA LEU A 112 7.32 14.44 -5.27
C LEU A 112 7.98 14.00 -3.95
N ASN A 113 7.52 14.56 -2.86
CA ASN A 113 8.03 14.24 -1.52
C ASN A 113 7.52 12.88 -1.03
N ILE A 114 7.90 11.81 -1.74
CA ILE A 114 7.51 10.43 -1.42
C ILE A 114 8.61 9.81 -0.57
N LEU A 115 8.21 9.14 0.52
CA LEU A 115 9.12 8.43 1.42
C LEU A 115 10.02 7.46 0.63
N PRO A 116 11.37 7.53 0.76
CA PRO A 116 12.28 6.68 -0.01
C PRO A 116 11.97 5.18 0.08
N ALA A 117 11.55 4.70 1.26
CA ALA A 117 11.23 3.30 1.51
C ALA A 117 10.10 2.74 0.62
N VAL A 118 9.20 3.60 0.09
CA VAL A 118 8.07 3.13 -0.74
C VAL A 118 8.33 3.24 -2.24
N LYS A 119 9.37 3.94 -2.68
CA LYS A 119 9.61 4.25 -4.11
C LYS A 119 9.69 3.01 -4.99
N SER A 120 10.31 1.92 -4.52
CA SER A 120 10.43 0.67 -5.27
C SER A 120 9.07 0.04 -5.63
N GLY A 121 8.04 0.23 -4.79
CA GLY A 121 6.69 -0.26 -5.04
C GLY A 121 5.98 0.38 -6.25
N PHE A 122 6.50 1.52 -6.74
CA PHE A 122 5.97 2.25 -7.90
C PHE A 122 6.76 2.01 -9.18
N LYS A 123 7.92 1.35 -9.09
CA LYS A 123 8.80 1.11 -10.24
C LYS A 123 8.40 -0.18 -10.95
N PHE A 124 8.24 -0.10 -12.27
CA PHE A 124 8.08 -1.26 -13.12
C PHE A 124 8.70 -1.01 -14.48
N LYS A 125 9.59 -1.91 -14.95
CA LYS A 125 10.36 -1.79 -16.21
C LYS A 125 11.07 -0.45 -16.37
N GLY A 126 11.65 0.05 -15.27
CA GLY A 126 12.43 1.30 -15.27
C GLY A 126 11.63 2.60 -15.17
N GLU A 127 10.30 2.53 -15.21
CA GLU A 127 9.41 3.69 -15.13
C GLU A 127 8.65 3.70 -13.80
N TYR A 128 8.26 4.90 -13.33
CA TYR A 128 7.43 5.08 -12.15
C TYR A 128 5.97 5.30 -12.52
N TYR A 129 5.06 4.66 -11.77
CA TYR A 129 3.63 4.72 -11.99
C TYR A 129 2.88 5.11 -10.72
N GLY A 130 2.12 6.22 -10.80
CA GLY A 130 1.26 6.69 -9.72
C GLY A 130 1.95 7.26 -8.49
N VAL A 131 1.15 7.63 -7.52
CA VAL A 131 1.58 8.22 -6.25
C VAL A 131 0.86 7.55 -5.07
N PRO A 132 1.52 7.45 -3.89
CA PRO A 132 0.89 6.86 -2.71
C PRO A 132 -0.10 7.80 -2.04
N TYR A 133 -1.14 7.26 -1.40
CA TYR A 133 -1.95 8.05 -0.49
C TYR A 133 -2.10 7.41 0.90
N ASN A 134 -1.88 6.12 1.03
CA ASN A 134 -1.89 5.39 2.29
C ASN A 134 -0.88 4.25 2.24
N ALA A 135 -0.25 3.95 3.37
CA ALA A 135 0.54 2.75 3.55
C ALA A 135 0.18 2.08 4.88
N ASP A 136 0.00 0.77 4.83
CA ASP A 136 -0.24 -0.07 6.00
C ASP A 136 0.81 -1.18 6.08
N THR A 137 1.23 -1.49 7.31
CA THR A 137 2.26 -2.49 7.61
C THR A 137 1.96 -3.12 8.96
N ASP A 138 2.56 -4.27 9.23
CA ASP A 138 2.45 -4.90 10.54
C ASP A 138 3.23 -4.15 11.60
N ILE A 139 2.66 -4.12 12.80
CA ILE A 139 3.31 -3.63 14.03
C ILE A 139 3.15 -4.68 15.14
N LEU A 140 3.86 -4.50 16.23
CA LEU A 140 3.72 -5.32 17.45
C LEU A 140 2.64 -4.70 18.34
N PHE A 141 1.61 -5.48 18.65
CA PHE A 141 0.65 -5.25 19.72
C PHE A 141 1.02 -6.08 20.93
N TYR A 142 0.83 -5.54 22.13
CA TYR A 142 1.17 -6.24 23.36
C TYR A 142 0.24 -5.87 24.52
N ASP A 143 0.16 -6.74 25.51
CA ASP A 143 -0.53 -6.50 26.78
C ASP A 143 0.35 -5.68 27.71
N LYS A 144 -0.04 -4.45 28.04
CA LYS A 144 0.66 -3.57 28.97
C LYS A 144 0.75 -4.12 30.40
N SER A 145 -0.17 -5.00 30.79
CA SER A 145 -0.08 -5.64 32.09
C SER A 145 1.12 -6.60 32.20
N LYS A 146 1.53 -7.15 31.05
CA LYS A 146 2.68 -8.06 30.93
C LYS A 146 3.97 -7.30 30.56
N PHE A 147 3.86 -6.31 29.68
CA PHE A 147 4.94 -5.50 29.13
C PHE A 147 4.67 -4.01 29.37
N PRO A 148 4.82 -3.48 30.60
CA PRO A 148 4.43 -2.09 30.94
C PRO A 148 5.15 -1.03 30.09
N GLU A 149 6.43 -1.27 29.76
CA GLU A 149 7.27 -0.37 28.96
C GLU A 149 7.41 -0.83 27.50
N GLY A 150 6.59 -1.80 27.07
CA GLY A 150 6.74 -2.45 25.77
C GLY A 150 7.89 -3.47 25.76
N LEU A 151 8.25 -3.91 24.55
CA LEU A 151 9.30 -4.90 24.33
C LEU A 151 10.52 -4.22 23.71
N SER A 152 11.67 -4.23 24.41
CA SER A 152 12.91 -3.60 23.91
C SER A 152 13.55 -4.39 22.76
N SER A 153 13.48 -5.72 22.83
CA SER A 153 13.93 -6.66 21.79
C SER A 153 13.24 -8.01 21.97
N PHE A 154 13.21 -8.85 20.94
CA PHE A 154 12.71 -10.22 21.07
C PHE A 154 13.60 -11.09 21.94
N ASN A 155 14.90 -10.81 22.03
CA ASN A 155 15.81 -11.50 22.98
C ASN A 155 15.47 -11.22 24.45
N ALA A 156 14.84 -10.08 24.75
CA ALA A 156 14.40 -9.78 26.11
C ALA A 156 13.21 -10.65 26.57
N LEU A 157 12.60 -11.43 25.69
CA LEU A 157 11.52 -12.35 26.04
C LEU A 157 11.96 -13.48 26.95
N ASP A 158 13.24 -13.81 26.96
CA ASP A 158 13.84 -14.80 27.91
C ASP A 158 13.67 -14.38 29.38
N ASP A 159 13.49 -13.09 29.64
CA ASP A 159 13.27 -12.54 30.99
C ASP A 159 11.82 -12.66 31.47
N TYR A 160 10.89 -13.08 30.58
CA TYR A 160 9.46 -13.17 30.85
C TYR A 160 8.97 -14.62 30.83
N SER A 161 8.14 -15.01 31.81
CA SER A 161 7.41 -16.29 31.77
C SER A 161 6.15 -16.15 30.93
N ASP A 162 5.64 -17.26 30.43
CA ASP A 162 4.32 -17.34 29.79
C ASP A 162 4.10 -16.33 28.65
N VAL A 163 5.12 -16.14 27.80
CA VAL A 163 5.01 -15.37 26.57
C VAL A 163 4.31 -16.20 25.52
N SER A 164 3.32 -15.59 24.86
CA SER A 164 2.59 -16.23 23.77
C SER A 164 2.27 -15.20 22.68
N LEU A 165 2.49 -15.59 21.43
CA LEU A 165 2.32 -14.78 20.22
C LEU A 165 1.17 -15.31 19.39
N VAL A 166 0.36 -14.41 18.86
CA VAL A 166 -0.54 -14.71 17.74
C VAL A 166 -0.11 -13.92 16.50
N ILE A 167 -0.10 -14.60 15.37
CA ILE A 167 0.29 -14.07 14.06
C ILE A 167 -0.33 -14.96 12.98
N ASP A 168 -0.67 -14.42 11.81
CA ASP A 168 -0.99 -15.27 10.66
C ASP A 168 0.28 -15.88 10.08
N TYR A 169 0.72 -16.96 10.70
CA TYR A 169 1.93 -17.69 10.31
C TYR A 169 1.82 -18.38 8.94
N GLN A 170 0.62 -18.45 8.36
CA GLN A 170 0.38 -19.03 7.05
C GLN A 170 0.50 -18.00 5.91
N ASP A 171 0.53 -16.72 6.21
CA ASP A 171 0.72 -15.67 5.23
C ASP A 171 2.17 -15.16 5.24
N ILE A 172 2.84 -15.28 4.10
CA ILE A 172 4.22 -14.82 3.90
C ILE A 172 4.40 -13.32 4.19
N TYR A 173 3.33 -12.53 4.07
CA TYR A 173 3.33 -11.11 4.40
C TYR A 173 3.61 -10.89 5.88
N HIS A 174 2.90 -11.61 6.76
CA HIS A 174 2.94 -11.40 8.21
C HIS A 174 4.19 -11.99 8.87
N ILE A 175 4.77 -13.07 8.31
CA ILE A 175 5.97 -13.72 8.89
C ILE A 175 7.27 -13.01 8.52
N THR A 176 7.23 -12.05 7.63
CA THR A 176 8.43 -11.37 7.12
C THR A 176 9.33 -10.79 8.23
N PRO A 177 8.83 -10.19 9.33
CA PRO A 177 9.71 -9.72 10.41
C PRO A 177 10.51 -10.86 11.06
N PHE A 178 9.98 -12.08 11.16
CA PHE A 178 10.73 -13.23 11.65
C PHE A 178 11.77 -13.69 10.65
N VAL A 179 11.38 -13.82 9.37
CA VAL A 179 12.31 -14.18 8.30
C VAL A 179 13.51 -13.22 8.24
N THR A 180 13.27 -11.92 8.38
CA THR A 180 14.32 -10.90 8.24
C THR A 180 15.03 -10.56 9.55
N GLY A 181 14.46 -10.93 10.70
CA GLY A 181 14.96 -10.57 12.03
C GLY A 181 16.36 -11.12 12.37
N PHE A 182 16.82 -12.15 11.66
CA PHE A 182 18.17 -12.70 11.78
C PHE A 182 19.03 -12.43 10.53
N GLY A 183 18.53 -11.63 9.57
CA GLY A 183 19.23 -11.29 8.34
C GLY A 183 18.82 -12.13 7.13
N GLY A 184 17.77 -12.95 7.26
CA GLY A 184 17.18 -13.68 6.14
C GLY A 184 16.34 -12.78 5.23
N TYR A 185 15.69 -13.36 4.23
CA TYR A 185 14.82 -12.67 3.28
C TYR A 185 13.81 -13.63 2.65
N THR A 186 12.73 -13.09 2.12
CA THR A 186 11.72 -13.88 1.39
C THR A 186 12.11 -14.07 -0.08
N VAL A 187 12.44 -12.96 -0.75
CA VAL A 187 12.88 -12.91 -2.15
C VAL A 187 14.09 -12.01 -2.23
N GLY A 188 15.09 -12.40 -3.00
CA GLY A 188 16.31 -11.65 -3.21
C GLY A 188 16.12 -10.36 -4.01
N ILE A 189 17.15 -9.52 -4.02
CA ILE A 189 17.21 -8.29 -4.81
C ILE A 189 18.43 -8.40 -5.73
N ASP A 190 18.28 -8.04 -6.99
CA ASP A 190 19.36 -8.06 -7.96
C ASP A 190 20.30 -6.83 -7.82
N ASN A 191 21.34 -6.79 -8.63
CA ASN A 191 22.33 -5.69 -8.63
C ASN A 191 21.75 -4.32 -9.06
N PHE A 192 20.52 -4.28 -9.57
CA PHE A 192 19.83 -3.06 -9.98
C PHE A 192 18.78 -2.62 -8.95
N GLY A 193 18.64 -3.38 -7.84
CA GLY A 193 17.66 -3.14 -6.80
C GLY A 193 16.25 -3.61 -7.14
N ASP A 194 16.10 -4.43 -8.18
CA ASP A 194 14.82 -5.02 -8.55
C ASP A 194 14.65 -6.42 -7.90
N THR A 195 13.41 -6.85 -7.66
CA THR A 195 13.12 -8.16 -7.05
C THR A 195 13.62 -9.30 -7.93
N ASN A 196 14.40 -10.21 -7.35
CA ASN A 196 14.95 -11.36 -8.03
C ASN A 196 14.24 -12.65 -7.61
N PHE A 197 13.27 -13.07 -8.39
CA PHE A 197 12.48 -14.28 -8.13
C PHE A 197 13.23 -15.61 -8.36
N TYR A 198 14.48 -15.58 -8.84
CA TYR A 198 15.38 -16.75 -8.90
C TYR A 198 16.18 -16.94 -7.61
N ASP A 199 15.97 -16.09 -6.61
CA ASP A 199 16.63 -16.17 -5.32
C ASP A 199 15.59 -16.10 -4.19
N ILE A 200 15.06 -17.26 -3.82
CA ILE A 200 14.09 -17.41 -2.73
C ILE A 200 14.85 -17.72 -1.44
N GLY A 201 14.66 -16.86 -0.43
CA GLY A 201 15.43 -16.93 0.82
C GLY A 201 14.73 -17.65 1.98
N LEU A 202 13.53 -18.21 1.79
CA LEU A 202 12.73 -18.79 2.86
C LEU A 202 13.40 -19.97 3.57
N ASN A 203 14.26 -20.72 2.88
CA ASN A 203 15.00 -21.88 3.40
C ASN A 203 16.45 -21.57 3.80
N LYS A 204 16.87 -20.30 3.79
CA LYS A 204 18.20 -19.91 4.28
C LYS A 204 18.29 -20.05 5.80
N GLU A 205 19.49 -20.25 6.30
CA GLU A 205 19.74 -20.49 7.73
C GLU A 205 19.15 -19.36 8.61
N GLU A 206 19.35 -18.12 8.22
CA GLU A 206 18.86 -16.95 8.95
C GLU A 206 17.32 -16.90 8.98
N SER A 207 16.66 -17.26 7.86
CA SER A 207 15.21 -17.34 7.79
C SER A 207 14.65 -18.46 8.67
N ILE A 208 15.32 -19.62 8.68
CA ILE A 208 14.98 -20.77 9.54
C ILE A 208 15.11 -20.42 11.01
N LEU A 209 16.18 -19.70 11.39
CA LEU A 209 16.36 -19.24 12.78
C LEU A 209 15.19 -18.37 13.22
N GLY A 210 14.79 -17.41 12.41
CA GLY A 210 13.66 -16.53 12.70
C GLY A 210 12.34 -17.28 12.81
N LEU A 211 12.04 -18.15 11.84
CA LEU A 211 10.82 -18.95 11.86
C LEU A 211 10.79 -19.94 13.03
N SER A 212 11.94 -20.50 13.42
CA SER A 212 12.04 -21.35 14.60
C SER A 212 11.76 -20.59 15.90
N MET A 213 12.21 -19.33 16.01
CA MET A 213 11.83 -18.46 17.12
C MET A 213 10.33 -18.16 17.12
N MET A 214 9.75 -17.87 15.97
CA MET A 214 8.30 -17.71 15.85
C MET A 214 7.54 -18.92 16.38
N LEU A 215 7.95 -20.13 15.99
CA LEU A 215 7.32 -21.38 16.45
C LEU A 215 7.37 -21.56 17.96
N GLN A 216 8.47 -21.16 18.62
CA GLN A 216 8.60 -21.21 20.07
C GLN A 216 7.67 -20.25 20.80
N LEU A 217 7.29 -19.14 20.16
CA LEU A 217 6.42 -18.09 20.72
C LEU A 217 4.95 -18.31 20.40
N LEU A 218 4.62 -19.12 19.37
CA LEU A 218 3.23 -19.32 18.97
C LEU A 218 2.39 -19.86 20.12
N GLU A 219 1.23 -19.24 20.32
CA GLU A 219 0.21 -19.75 21.22
C GLU A 219 -0.12 -21.22 20.84
N PRO A 220 -0.05 -22.17 21.82
CA PRO A 220 -0.23 -23.61 21.52
C PRO A 220 -1.57 -23.99 20.88
N SER A 221 -2.60 -23.15 21.04
CA SER A 221 -3.89 -23.33 20.38
C SER A 221 -4.00 -22.61 19.04
N ALA A 222 -2.89 -22.09 18.52
CA ALA A 222 -2.79 -21.20 17.35
C ALA A 222 -3.05 -21.89 15.99
N PHE A 223 -4.02 -22.76 15.92
CA PHE A 223 -4.54 -23.22 14.62
C PHE A 223 -5.57 -22.21 14.10
N TYR A 224 -5.07 -21.00 13.82
CA TYR A 224 -5.91 -19.93 13.30
C TYR A 224 -6.10 -20.10 11.80
N ASN A 225 -7.36 -20.03 11.38
CA ASN A 225 -7.71 -20.16 9.97
C ASN A 225 -7.83 -18.80 9.26
N ASN A 226 -7.85 -17.71 10.03
CA ASN A 226 -8.04 -16.36 9.49
C ASN A 226 -7.67 -15.25 10.50
N GLU A 227 -7.50 -14.02 10.01
CA GLU A 227 -7.21 -12.81 10.80
C GLU A 227 -8.20 -12.60 11.98
N GLY A 228 -9.48 -12.94 11.80
CA GLY A 228 -10.50 -12.79 12.84
C GLY A 228 -10.27 -13.69 14.05
N ASP A 229 -9.64 -14.86 13.88
CA ASP A 229 -9.33 -15.77 14.98
C ASP A 229 -8.11 -15.26 15.78
N ILE A 230 -7.12 -14.70 15.10
CA ILE A 230 -5.93 -14.05 15.68
C ILE A 230 -6.37 -12.89 16.58
N TYR A 231 -7.19 -12.00 16.04
CA TYR A 231 -7.77 -10.87 16.76
C TYR A 231 -8.52 -11.31 18.03
N LYS A 232 -9.40 -12.30 17.93
CA LYS A 232 -10.16 -12.84 19.07
C LYS A 232 -9.25 -13.48 20.12
N SER A 233 -8.19 -14.16 19.70
CA SER A 233 -7.27 -14.81 20.64
C SER A 233 -6.50 -13.77 21.48
N PHE A 234 -6.08 -12.67 20.87
CA PHE A 234 -5.46 -11.57 21.58
C PHE A 234 -6.47 -10.90 22.54
N LEU A 235 -7.67 -10.56 22.08
CA LEU A 235 -8.71 -9.95 22.90
C LEU A 235 -9.13 -10.81 24.11
N ASN A 236 -9.13 -12.13 23.96
CA ASN A 236 -9.47 -13.06 25.03
C ASN A 236 -8.28 -13.39 25.95
N SER A 237 -7.19 -12.62 25.88
CA SER A 237 -5.98 -12.79 26.68
C SER A 237 -5.36 -14.19 26.58
N LYS A 238 -5.59 -14.91 25.47
CA LYS A 238 -4.92 -16.18 25.17
C LYS A 238 -3.48 -15.97 24.71
N ALA A 239 -3.19 -14.77 24.16
CA ALA A 239 -1.86 -14.35 23.80
C ALA A 239 -1.60 -12.94 24.35
N ASN A 240 -0.35 -12.66 24.65
CA ASN A 240 0.06 -11.36 25.18
C ASN A 240 0.92 -10.55 24.19
N LEU A 241 1.21 -11.14 23.02
CA LEU A 241 1.81 -10.50 21.85
C LEU A 241 0.99 -10.80 20.60
N MET A 242 0.87 -9.82 19.70
CA MET A 242 0.28 -10.00 18.38
C MET A 242 1.05 -9.18 17.34
N ILE A 243 1.39 -9.79 16.21
CA ILE A 243 1.86 -9.07 15.02
C ILE A 243 0.75 -9.07 14.01
N ALA A 244 0.31 -7.86 13.62
CA ALA A 244 -0.84 -7.66 12.76
C ALA A 244 -0.83 -6.27 12.13
N PRO A 245 -1.67 -5.99 11.10
CA PRO A 245 -1.75 -4.69 10.45
C PRO A 245 -2.03 -3.53 11.43
N ALA A 246 -1.29 -2.44 11.28
CA ALA A 246 -1.38 -1.28 12.15
C ALA A 246 -2.79 -0.66 12.20
N LYS A 247 -3.55 -0.74 11.11
CA LYS A 247 -4.95 -0.26 11.04
C LYS A 247 -5.87 -0.86 12.11
N LEU A 248 -5.50 -2.00 12.73
CA LEU A 248 -6.28 -2.63 13.80
C LEU A 248 -6.22 -1.86 15.13
N VAL A 249 -5.33 -0.86 15.28
CA VAL A 249 -5.20 -0.08 16.54
C VAL A 249 -6.54 0.47 17.00
N ASN A 250 -7.34 1.05 16.12
CA ASN A 250 -8.62 1.67 16.51
C ASN A 250 -9.58 0.63 17.12
N SER A 251 -9.83 -0.47 16.42
CA SER A 251 -10.75 -1.52 16.87
C SER A 251 -10.25 -2.24 18.13
N LEU A 252 -8.93 -2.39 18.26
CA LEU A 252 -8.32 -2.96 19.46
C LEU A 252 -8.42 -2.01 20.66
N SER A 253 -8.16 -0.71 20.47
CA SER A 253 -8.23 0.31 21.54
C SER A 253 -9.64 0.46 22.11
N GLU A 254 -10.66 0.20 21.32
CA GLU A 254 -12.06 0.19 21.79
C GLU A 254 -12.43 -1.07 22.60
N SER A 255 -11.66 -2.14 22.43
CA SER A 255 -12.03 -3.48 22.93
C SER A 255 -11.06 -4.03 23.99
N TYR A 256 -9.89 -3.40 24.20
CA TYR A 256 -8.83 -3.90 25.07
C TYR A 256 -8.14 -2.78 25.85
N ASP A 257 -8.45 -2.63 27.13
CA ASP A 257 -7.97 -1.51 27.98
C ASP A 257 -6.44 -1.49 28.19
N ASN A 258 -5.82 -2.67 28.19
CA ASN A 258 -4.38 -2.82 28.41
C ASN A 258 -3.57 -2.84 27.10
N LEU A 259 -4.13 -2.33 26.01
CA LEU A 259 -3.45 -2.32 24.73
C LEU A 259 -2.18 -1.48 24.74
N GLY A 260 -1.05 -2.11 24.38
CA GLY A 260 0.14 -1.44 23.91
C GLY A 260 0.41 -1.77 22.46
N TYR A 261 1.07 -0.86 21.75
CA TYR A 261 1.53 -1.09 20.38
C TYR A 261 2.83 -0.34 20.12
N GLN A 262 3.67 -0.91 19.29
CA GLN A 262 4.97 -0.33 18.94
C GLN A 262 5.45 -0.84 17.58
N ALA A 263 6.45 -0.15 17.01
CA ALA A 263 7.20 -0.71 15.90
C ALA A 263 7.86 -2.03 16.32
N ILE A 264 7.95 -3.00 15.40
CA ILE A 264 8.54 -4.31 15.70
C ILE A 264 9.99 -4.13 16.16
N PRO A 265 10.36 -4.61 17.37
CA PRO A 265 11.71 -4.47 17.91
C PRO A 265 12.70 -5.43 17.24
N ASN A 266 13.98 -5.23 17.48
CA ASN A 266 15.04 -6.09 16.94
C ASN A 266 14.93 -7.51 17.52
N PHE A 267 15.30 -8.49 16.70
CA PHE A 267 15.45 -9.90 17.10
C PHE A 267 16.88 -10.19 17.54
N LYS A 268 17.84 -9.56 16.89
CA LYS A 268 19.27 -9.66 17.13
C LYS A 268 19.87 -8.27 17.16
N GLU A 269 20.93 -8.07 17.94
CA GLU A 269 21.70 -6.82 17.97
C GLU A 269 22.15 -6.46 16.55
N ASP A 270 21.98 -5.19 16.18
CA ASP A 270 22.34 -4.62 14.86
C ASP A 270 21.56 -5.17 13.64
N VAL A 271 20.55 -6.01 13.84
CA VAL A 271 19.67 -6.47 12.76
C VAL A 271 18.27 -5.91 12.97
N LEU A 272 17.86 -5.04 12.04
CA LEU A 272 16.50 -4.51 12.00
C LEU A 272 15.60 -5.47 11.23
N PRO A 273 14.51 -5.97 11.81
CA PRO A 273 13.52 -6.73 11.07
C PRO A 273 12.79 -5.82 10.09
N TYR A 274 12.54 -6.31 8.89
CA TYR A 274 11.68 -5.65 7.92
C TYR A 274 10.30 -6.29 7.93
N THR A 275 9.28 -5.47 7.70
CA THR A 275 7.93 -5.94 7.35
C THR A 275 7.65 -5.66 5.89
N TYR A 276 6.66 -6.31 5.32
CA TYR A 276 6.07 -5.80 4.09
C TYR A 276 5.07 -4.69 4.38
N MET A 277 4.87 -3.79 3.41
CA MET A 277 3.79 -2.81 3.42
C MET A 277 2.93 -2.92 2.18
N LYS A 278 1.64 -2.69 2.36
CA LYS A 278 0.67 -2.49 1.27
C LYS A 278 0.44 -1.00 1.10
N ILE A 279 0.46 -0.53 -0.14
CA ILE A 279 0.35 0.90 -0.45
C ILE A 279 -0.86 1.10 -1.35
N ASP A 280 -1.75 1.98 -0.93
CA ASP A 280 -2.85 2.45 -1.74
C ASP A 280 -2.39 3.66 -2.57
N THR A 281 -2.77 3.67 -3.85
CA THR A 281 -2.16 4.57 -4.83
C THR A 281 -3.20 5.24 -5.71
N TYR A 282 -2.84 6.43 -6.22
CA TYR A 282 -3.48 7.02 -7.39
C TYR A 282 -2.62 6.75 -8.61
N GLN A 283 -3.25 6.39 -9.72
CA GLN A 283 -2.58 6.04 -10.97
C GLN A 283 -3.10 6.89 -12.12
N LEU A 284 -2.20 7.33 -13.00
CA LEU A 284 -2.54 8.01 -14.24
C LEU A 284 -2.94 6.97 -15.30
N THR A 285 -4.12 7.08 -15.86
CA THR A 285 -4.57 6.14 -16.89
C THR A 285 -3.94 6.42 -18.25
N LYS A 286 -3.82 5.37 -19.09
CA LYS A 286 -3.13 5.44 -20.38
C LYS A 286 -3.79 6.42 -21.36
N TYR A 287 -5.12 6.42 -21.42
CA TYR A 287 -5.90 7.17 -22.41
C TYR A 287 -6.51 8.46 -21.87
N SER A 288 -6.07 8.90 -20.66
CA SER A 288 -6.41 10.22 -20.14
C SER A 288 -6.06 11.31 -21.16
N GLN A 289 -7.00 12.23 -21.39
CA GLN A 289 -6.79 13.43 -22.19
C GLN A 289 -6.25 14.60 -21.34
N ASN A 290 -6.33 14.48 -20.01
CA ASN A 290 -5.99 15.52 -19.03
C ASN A 290 -4.71 15.19 -18.24
N LYS A 291 -3.68 14.62 -18.90
CA LYS A 291 -2.50 14.08 -18.20
C LYS A 291 -1.74 15.12 -17.36
N ASP A 292 -1.58 16.33 -17.90
CA ASP A 292 -0.87 17.38 -17.17
C ASP A 292 -1.67 17.88 -15.96
N LEU A 293 -2.99 18.02 -16.13
CA LEU A 293 -3.89 18.35 -15.03
C LEU A 293 -3.91 17.24 -13.95
N ALA A 294 -3.90 15.97 -14.36
CA ALA A 294 -3.81 14.83 -13.44
C ALA A 294 -2.48 14.83 -12.65
N LYS A 295 -1.37 15.24 -13.25
CA LYS A 295 -0.09 15.40 -12.54
C LYS A 295 -0.13 16.54 -11.51
N GLU A 296 -0.78 17.67 -11.84
CA GLU A 296 -1.02 18.73 -10.86
C GLU A 296 -1.94 18.25 -9.73
N TYR A 297 -2.93 17.42 -10.06
CA TYR A 297 -3.77 16.80 -9.05
C TYR A 297 -2.98 15.86 -8.13
N PHE A 298 -2.01 15.11 -8.63
CA PHE A 298 -1.12 14.30 -7.79
C PHE A 298 -0.30 15.16 -6.79
N ARG A 299 0.19 16.32 -7.23
CA ARG A 299 0.87 17.26 -6.29
C ARG A 299 -0.07 17.76 -5.19
N PHE A 300 -1.32 18.05 -5.55
CA PHE A 300 -2.35 18.44 -4.59
C PHE A 300 -2.67 17.29 -3.62
N LEU A 301 -2.87 16.07 -4.12
CA LEU A 301 -3.20 14.88 -3.32
C LEU A 301 -2.10 14.49 -2.32
N LEU A 302 -0.85 14.87 -2.59
CA LEU A 302 0.30 14.70 -1.70
C LEU A 302 0.59 15.94 -0.84
N SER A 303 -0.31 16.94 -0.79
CA SER A 303 -0.12 18.11 0.06
C SER A 303 -0.32 17.77 1.54
N VAL A 304 0.26 18.62 2.41
CA VAL A 304 0.13 18.49 3.88
C VAL A 304 -1.33 18.51 4.30
N ASP A 305 -2.14 19.38 3.71
CA ASP A 305 -3.56 19.54 4.06
C ASP A 305 -4.35 18.27 3.75
N VAL A 306 -4.12 17.66 2.57
CA VAL A 306 -4.79 16.41 2.18
C VAL A 306 -4.31 15.23 3.02
N ALA A 307 -3.01 15.14 3.32
CA ALA A 307 -2.46 14.09 4.18
C ALA A 307 -3.01 14.20 5.61
N THR A 308 -3.12 15.41 6.15
CA THR A 308 -3.70 15.68 7.47
C THR A 308 -5.18 15.29 7.51
N ALA A 309 -5.97 15.75 6.54
CA ALA A 309 -7.40 15.45 6.50
C ALA A 309 -7.69 13.94 6.38
N ARG A 310 -6.86 13.21 5.62
CA ARG A 310 -6.95 11.74 5.52
C ARG A 310 -6.71 11.07 6.87
N TYR A 311 -5.66 11.48 7.54
CA TYR A 311 -5.36 10.95 8.86
C TYR A 311 -6.47 11.24 9.88
N GLU A 312 -6.98 12.47 9.92
CA GLU A 312 -8.07 12.87 10.81
C GLU A 312 -9.37 12.09 10.52
N TYR A 313 -9.59 11.76 9.25
CA TYR A 313 -10.79 11.03 8.85
C TYR A 313 -10.76 9.55 9.24
N ASN A 314 -9.69 8.83 8.92
CA ASN A 314 -9.63 7.37 9.05
C ASN A 314 -8.26 6.81 9.49
N ARG A 315 -7.37 7.66 10.02
CA ARG A 315 -6.02 7.27 10.45
C ARG A 315 -5.12 6.75 9.31
N SER A 316 -5.45 6.98 8.04
CA SER A 316 -4.58 6.64 6.91
C SER A 316 -3.28 7.43 6.96
N ILE A 317 -2.16 6.76 6.77
CA ILE A 317 -0.84 7.37 6.80
C ILE A 317 -0.29 7.48 5.39
N ALA A 318 -0.22 8.72 4.89
CA ALA A 318 0.44 9.00 3.62
C ALA A 318 1.96 8.79 3.78
N PRO A 319 2.59 7.95 2.93
CA PRO A 319 4.02 7.71 2.99
C PRO A 319 4.80 8.83 2.29
N VAL A 320 4.82 9.99 2.91
CA VAL A 320 5.46 11.22 2.45
C VAL A 320 6.68 11.58 3.31
N ASP A 321 7.68 12.20 2.69
CA ASP A 321 8.94 12.60 3.32
C ASP A 321 8.91 14.07 3.76
N TYR A 322 7.87 14.42 4.53
CA TYR A 322 7.73 15.72 5.21
C TYR A 322 6.95 15.54 6.51
N GLU A 323 7.06 16.55 7.40
CA GLU A 323 6.32 16.57 8.67
C GLU A 323 4.85 16.93 8.43
N VAL A 324 3.96 16.12 9.04
CA VAL A 324 2.52 16.39 9.08
C VAL A 324 2.16 16.91 10.48
N PRO A 325 1.23 17.86 10.64
CA PRO A 325 0.90 18.49 11.96
C PRO A 325 0.42 17.51 13.04
N ILE A 326 0.24 16.25 12.72
CA ILE A 326 -0.18 15.15 13.59
C ILE A 326 0.98 14.34 14.17
N SER A 327 2.23 14.78 13.98
CA SER A 327 3.44 14.05 14.43
C SER A 327 3.52 13.80 15.94
N GLN A 328 2.68 14.44 16.76
CA GLN A 328 2.55 14.21 18.21
C GLN A 328 1.64 13.00 18.54
N ASP A 329 0.90 12.47 17.57
CA ASP A 329 0.04 11.29 17.79
C ASP A 329 0.92 10.03 17.88
N GLU A 330 0.72 9.24 18.94
CA GLU A 330 1.51 8.03 19.20
C GLU A 330 1.38 7.01 18.05
N TYR A 331 0.15 6.79 17.57
CA TYR A 331 -0.10 5.87 16.46
C TYR A 331 0.64 6.29 15.19
N TYR A 332 0.52 7.58 14.81
CA TYR A 332 1.23 8.11 13.65
C TYR A 332 2.74 7.89 13.77
N THR A 333 3.31 8.20 14.94
CA THR A 333 4.75 8.06 15.21
C THR A 333 5.21 6.60 15.12
N VAL A 334 4.46 5.68 15.72
CA VAL A 334 4.78 4.25 15.70
C VAL A 334 4.72 3.70 14.28
N VAL A 335 3.65 3.97 13.54
CA VAL A 335 3.49 3.44 12.18
C VAL A 335 4.50 4.08 11.23
N LYS A 336 4.72 5.39 11.30
CA LYS A 336 5.75 6.04 10.48
C LYS A 336 7.14 5.46 10.74
N LYS A 337 7.50 5.20 12.01
CA LYS A 337 8.74 4.51 12.38
C LYS A 337 8.84 3.11 11.75
N GLN A 338 7.73 2.35 11.75
CA GLN A 338 7.72 1.01 11.13
C GLN A 338 7.81 1.12 9.60
N LEU A 339 7.13 2.07 8.95
CA LEU A 339 7.21 2.27 7.50
C LEU A 339 8.64 2.53 7.00
N HIS A 340 9.48 3.22 7.79
CA HIS A 340 10.91 3.38 7.48
C HIS A 340 11.70 2.07 7.51
N ARG A 341 11.13 1.01 8.13
CA ARG A 341 11.67 -0.34 8.25
C ARG A 341 10.82 -1.36 7.49
N SER A 342 10.10 -0.91 6.48
CA SER A 342 9.23 -1.78 5.69
C SER A 342 9.62 -1.71 4.22
N LEU A 343 9.36 -2.80 3.51
CA LEU A 343 9.54 -2.88 2.07
C LEU A 343 8.16 -2.95 1.41
N PRO A 344 7.93 -2.27 0.29
CA PRO A 344 6.73 -2.52 -0.50
C PRO A 344 6.62 -4.00 -0.85
N LEU A 345 5.43 -4.55 -0.70
CA LEU A 345 5.17 -5.88 -1.22
C LEU A 345 5.50 -5.90 -2.72
N PRO A 346 6.26 -6.87 -3.25
CA PRO A 346 6.56 -6.89 -4.67
C PRO A 346 5.32 -6.76 -5.54
N ASN A 347 5.35 -5.88 -6.53
CA ASN A 347 4.21 -5.60 -7.42
C ASN A 347 4.19 -6.52 -8.65
N GLN A 348 5.17 -7.40 -8.79
CA GLN A 348 5.24 -8.40 -9.86
C GLN A 348 4.34 -9.59 -9.54
N SER A 349 3.64 -10.09 -10.55
CA SER A 349 2.70 -11.23 -10.42
C SER A 349 3.37 -12.50 -9.92
N GLU A 350 4.67 -12.64 -10.14
CA GLU A 350 5.53 -13.75 -9.73
C GLU A 350 5.52 -13.95 -8.21
N PHE A 351 5.37 -12.89 -7.44
CA PHE A 351 5.28 -12.97 -5.98
C PHE A 351 4.10 -13.86 -5.51
N ASN A 352 3.02 -13.91 -6.29
CA ASN A 352 1.86 -14.73 -5.94
C ASN A 352 2.16 -16.23 -5.88
N TYR A 353 3.22 -16.69 -6.57
CA TYR A 353 3.63 -18.12 -6.57
C TYR A 353 4.29 -18.56 -5.26
N LEU A 354 4.65 -17.60 -4.38
CA LEU A 354 5.20 -17.91 -3.08
C LEU A 354 4.11 -18.31 -2.07
N TYR A 355 2.91 -17.76 -2.21
CA TYR A 355 1.86 -17.89 -1.17
C TYR A 355 1.43 -19.33 -0.92
N LEU A 356 1.06 -20.07 -1.95
CA LEU A 356 0.51 -21.41 -1.74
C LEU A 356 1.56 -22.42 -1.25
N PRO A 357 2.76 -22.54 -1.85
CA PRO A 357 3.78 -23.43 -1.33
C PRO A 357 4.21 -23.09 0.09
N TYR A 358 4.37 -21.80 0.41
CA TYR A 358 4.67 -21.38 1.78
C TYR A 358 3.54 -21.73 2.75
N LYS A 359 2.29 -21.45 2.40
CA LYS A 359 1.12 -21.73 3.25
C LYS A 359 1.02 -23.23 3.60
N GLU A 360 1.24 -24.11 2.64
CA GLU A 360 1.22 -25.55 2.89
C GLU A 360 2.43 -25.98 3.76
N ALA A 361 3.63 -25.43 3.49
CA ALA A 361 4.80 -25.65 4.32
C ALA A 361 4.58 -25.17 5.76
N ALA A 362 3.94 -24.01 5.95
CA ALA A 362 3.65 -23.44 7.27
C ALA A 362 2.74 -24.35 8.10
N LYS A 363 1.72 -24.95 7.51
CA LYS A 363 0.85 -25.93 8.19
C LYS A 363 1.63 -27.17 8.62
N GLU A 364 2.58 -27.60 7.78
CA GLU A 364 3.37 -28.79 8.03
C GLU A 364 4.43 -28.56 9.12
N PHE A 365 5.22 -27.48 9.04
CA PHE A 365 6.30 -27.25 10.00
C PHE A 365 5.80 -26.86 11.41
N VAL A 366 4.59 -26.28 11.56
CA VAL A 366 3.98 -26.08 12.88
C VAL A 366 3.73 -27.42 13.58
N SER A 367 3.39 -28.45 12.83
CA SER A 367 3.18 -29.81 13.38
C SER A 367 4.49 -30.61 13.52
N MET A 368 5.51 -30.28 12.74
CA MET A 368 6.81 -30.97 12.70
C MET A 368 7.98 -29.98 12.72
N PRO A 369 8.16 -29.20 13.82
CA PRO A 369 9.14 -28.11 13.88
C PRO A 369 10.59 -28.57 13.63
N ASP A 370 10.95 -29.79 14.02
CA ASP A 370 12.29 -30.36 13.79
C ASP A 370 12.60 -30.60 12.29
N GLN A 371 11.59 -30.57 11.43
CA GLN A 371 11.71 -30.79 9.98
C GLN A 371 11.59 -29.48 9.17
N ILE A 372 11.57 -28.32 9.81
CA ILE A 372 11.32 -27.02 9.16
C ILE A 372 12.24 -26.79 7.96
N GLN A 373 13.52 -27.17 8.03
CA GLN A 373 14.47 -27.04 6.93
C GLN A 373 14.02 -27.83 5.70
N SER A 374 13.76 -29.11 5.86
CA SER A 374 13.40 -29.99 4.75
C SER A 374 12.04 -29.64 4.13
N ILE A 375 11.11 -29.16 4.95
CA ILE A 375 9.80 -28.70 4.51
C ILE A 375 9.95 -27.44 3.66
N LEU A 376 10.73 -26.45 4.11
CA LEU A 376 10.95 -25.21 3.36
C LEU A 376 11.82 -25.43 2.12
N ASP A 377 12.80 -26.37 2.14
CA ASP A 377 13.53 -26.77 0.93
C ASP A 377 12.58 -27.33 -0.14
N THR A 378 11.53 -28.03 0.28
CA THR A 378 10.52 -28.53 -0.65
C THR A 378 9.63 -27.42 -1.18
N ALA A 379 9.20 -26.49 -0.33
CA ALA A 379 8.40 -25.34 -0.74
C ALA A 379 9.17 -24.43 -1.73
N VAL A 380 10.44 -24.14 -1.45
CA VAL A 380 11.29 -23.32 -2.33
C VAL A 380 11.44 -23.98 -3.70
N ARG A 381 11.70 -25.28 -3.75
CA ARG A 381 11.75 -26.02 -5.06
C ARG A 381 10.43 -25.91 -5.83
N GLN A 382 9.29 -26.00 -5.15
CA GLN A 382 7.99 -25.83 -5.81
C GLN A 382 7.80 -24.42 -6.36
N ILE A 383 8.28 -23.40 -5.64
CA ILE A 383 8.25 -22.00 -6.10
C ILE A 383 9.14 -21.85 -7.34
N ASP A 384 10.38 -22.35 -7.29
CA ASP A 384 11.34 -22.28 -8.41
C ASP A 384 10.77 -22.94 -9.67
N ASP A 385 10.21 -24.16 -9.54
CA ASP A 385 9.59 -24.89 -10.65
C ASP A 385 8.42 -24.09 -11.29
N GLN A 386 7.58 -23.43 -10.46
CA GLN A 386 6.48 -22.62 -10.95
C GLN A 386 6.99 -21.38 -11.69
N ILE A 387 7.95 -20.65 -11.12
CA ILE A 387 8.53 -19.44 -11.73
C ILE A 387 9.22 -19.81 -13.05
N GLU A 388 10.03 -20.86 -13.08
CA GLU A 388 10.68 -21.32 -14.31
C GLU A 388 9.69 -21.71 -15.43
N SER A 389 8.53 -22.27 -15.05
CA SER A 389 7.52 -22.69 -16.04
C SER A 389 6.86 -21.53 -16.78
N ILE A 390 6.91 -20.31 -16.21
CA ILE A 390 6.25 -19.13 -16.73
C ILE A 390 7.21 -18.25 -17.51
N LEU A 391 8.49 -18.25 -17.12
CA LEU A 391 9.53 -17.43 -17.75
C LEU A 391 10.13 -18.12 -19.00
N LYS A 392 9.78 -19.38 -19.25
CA LYS A 392 10.08 -20.13 -20.52
C LYS A 392 8.99 -19.91 -21.55
#